data_0e6eb0fcb0eb72994dd229c6769de56a
#
_entry.id   0e6eb0fcb0eb72994dd229c6769de56a
#
_cell.length_a   1.000
_cell.length_b   1.000
_cell.length_c   1.000
_cell.angle_alpha   90.00
_cell.angle_beta   90.00
_cell.angle_gamma   90.00
#
_symmetry.space_group_name_H-M   'P 1'
#
loop_
_entity.id
_entity.type
_entity.pdbx_description
1 polymer ?
#
loop_
_entity_poly.entity_id
_entity_poly.type
_entity_poly.pdbx_seq_one_letter_code
_entity_poly.pdbx_strand_id
1 'polypeptide(L)'
;METSKIERFVFETQDDWKGFRKGLFTSSQMNRLMASPTKKEIELGERLSKGAKTYILELISNVEAEPKKEFYSSAMEWGNEQEPQAVLRLAEMLGKDVTDNDFIYTSIGGFVFFVYDKKSGGTPDVILSDAIVEIKCPDSHTHRYYRTFVNSDNISVELPDYYDQMQHNMMLCQKDTCLFMSFDPRYKEAKKQVHLIEVKADKIRQEQILEKIELAHEQKEAWLLL
;
A
#
# COMPACT_ATOMS: atom_id res chain seq x y z
N MET A 1 6.69 -14.76 -11.98
CA MET A 1 5.97 -14.98 -10.70
C MET A 1 4.93 -16.06 -10.92
N GLU A 2 4.87 -17.06 -10.05
CA GLU A 2 3.78 -18.04 -10.09
C GLU A 2 2.51 -17.40 -9.52
N THR A 3 1.55 -17.10 -10.37
CA THR A 3 0.24 -16.54 -9.99
C THR A 3 -0.55 -17.46 -9.05
N SER A 4 -0.21 -18.74 -9.02
CA SER A 4 -0.78 -19.77 -8.12
C SER A 4 -0.54 -19.48 -6.62
N LYS A 5 0.35 -18.54 -6.27
CA LYS A 5 0.67 -18.22 -4.87
C LYS A 5 -0.11 -17.00 -4.33
N ILE A 6 -0.99 -16.39 -5.14
CA ILE A 6 -1.79 -15.25 -4.71
C ILE A 6 -3.19 -15.72 -4.37
N GLU A 7 -3.65 -15.39 -3.17
CA GLU A 7 -4.99 -15.68 -2.68
C GLU A 7 -5.72 -14.36 -2.35
N ARG A 8 -7.05 -14.34 -2.60
CA ARG A 8 -7.92 -13.20 -2.28
C ARG A 8 -8.88 -13.59 -1.17
N PHE A 9 -8.93 -12.80 -0.12
CA PHE A 9 -9.82 -12.96 1.03
C PHE A 9 -10.78 -11.77 1.11
N VAL A 10 -11.96 -12.03 1.67
CA VAL A 10 -12.95 -10.99 1.98
C VAL A 10 -13.43 -11.23 3.41
N PHE A 11 -13.39 -10.19 4.24
CA PHE A 11 -13.77 -10.23 5.65
C PHE A 11 -15.01 -9.38 5.86
N GLU A 12 -15.90 -9.80 6.73
CA GLU A 12 -17.12 -9.08 7.07
C GLU A 12 -16.83 -7.90 8.01
N THR A 13 -15.83 -8.04 8.88
CA THR A 13 -15.47 -7.01 9.86
C THR A 13 -14.05 -6.51 9.68
N GLN A 14 -13.81 -5.27 10.08
CA GLN A 14 -12.48 -4.68 10.08
C GLN A 14 -11.54 -5.40 11.08
N ASP A 15 -12.08 -5.90 12.19
CA ASP A 15 -11.28 -6.59 13.22
C ASP A 15 -10.77 -7.93 12.72
N ASP A 16 -11.58 -8.70 11.97
CA ASP A 16 -11.15 -9.94 11.33
C ASP A 16 -10.06 -9.67 10.29
N TRP A 17 -10.26 -8.63 9.47
CA TRP A 17 -9.27 -8.19 8.49
C TRP A 17 -7.96 -7.75 9.15
N LYS A 18 -8.03 -6.96 10.23
CA LYS A 18 -6.85 -6.55 11.02
C LYS A 18 -6.17 -7.76 11.66
N GLY A 19 -6.94 -8.69 12.20
CA GLY A 19 -6.43 -9.91 12.81
C GLY A 19 -5.67 -10.79 11.82
N PHE A 20 -6.27 -11.01 10.64
CA PHE A 20 -5.71 -11.86 9.60
C PHE A 20 -4.36 -11.36 9.05
N ARG A 21 -4.19 -10.04 8.90
CA ARG A 21 -2.96 -9.44 8.36
C ARG A 21 -1.79 -9.37 9.34
N LYS A 22 -2.00 -9.73 10.61
CA LYS A 22 -0.92 -9.74 11.60
C LYS A 22 0.20 -10.66 11.19
N GLY A 23 1.43 -10.20 11.34
CA GLY A 23 2.62 -10.96 10.98
C GLY A 23 2.95 -11.00 9.48
N LEU A 24 2.10 -10.43 8.60
CA LEU A 24 2.38 -10.31 7.17
C LEU A 24 3.08 -8.97 6.85
N PHE A 25 3.99 -9.02 5.88
CA PHE A 25 4.54 -7.79 5.29
C PHE A 25 3.46 -7.11 4.45
N THR A 26 3.09 -5.87 4.78
CA THR A 26 1.97 -5.20 4.10
C THR A 26 2.44 -4.19 3.05
N SER A 27 1.64 -4.02 1.98
CA SER A 27 1.95 -3.07 0.90
C SER A 27 2.22 -1.67 1.43
N SER A 28 1.45 -1.18 2.40
CA SER A 28 1.60 0.15 2.99
C SER A 28 2.88 0.36 3.81
N GLN A 29 3.62 -0.73 4.10
CA GLN A 29 4.90 -0.68 4.82
C GLN A 29 6.05 -1.23 3.95
N MET A 30 5.82 -1.42 2.65
CA MET A 30 6.80 -2.02 1.76
C MET A 30 8.07 -1.20 1.64
N ASN A 31 7.99 0.12 1.69
CA ASN A 31 9.12 1.04 1.74
C ASN A 31 10.14 0.68 2.83
N ARG A 32 9.68 0.18 3.98
CA ARG A 32 10.57 -0.21 5.10
C ARG A 32 11.43 -1.42 4.73
N LEU A 33 10.90 -2.37 3.95
CA LEU A 33 11.69 -3.49 3.43
C LEU A 33 12.61 -3.05 2.30
N MET A 34 12.15 -2.13 1.46
CA MET A 34 12.89 -1.65 0.29
C MET A 34 14.02 -0.67 0.64
N ALA A 35 14.05 -0.15 1.87
CA ALA A 35 15.12 0.70 2.35
C ALA A 35 16.48 -0.02 2.24
N SER A 36 17.42 0.59 1.54
CA SER A 36 18.77 0.03 1.36
C SER A 36 19.58 0.05 2.65
N PRO A 37 20.37 -0.96 2.94
CA PRO A 37 21.35 -0.92 4.01
C PRO A 37 22.36 0.23 3.79
N THR A 38 22.81 0.85 4.87
CA THR A 38 23.90 1.84 4.85
C THR A 38 25.23 1.18 4.43
N LYS A 39 26.19 2.00 4.01
CA LYS A 39 27.55 1.50 3.68
C LYS A 39 28.14 0.64 4.80
N LYS A 40 27.99 1.09 6.06
CA LYS A 40 28.47 0.35 7.23
C LYS A 40 27.77 -0.99 7.40
N GLU A 41 26.47 -1.06 7.18
CA GLU A 41 25.72 -2.32 7.24
C GLU A 41 26.15 -3.29 6.15
N ILE A 42 26.43 -2.79 4.93
CA ILE A 42 26.95 -3.59 3.80
C ILE A 42 28.34 -4.14 4.13
N GLU A 43 29.23 -3.32 4.71
CA GLU A 43 30.58 -3.74 5.14
C GLU A 43 30.52 -4.84 6.23
N LEU A 44 29.45 -4.86 7.02
CA LEU A 44 29.18 -5.91 8.01
C LEU A 44 28.47 -7.14 7.42
N GLY A 45 28.26 -7.20 6.11
CA GLY A 45 27.60 -8.31 5.42
C GLY A 45 26.07 -8.30 5.53
N GLU A 46 25.47 -7.18 5.95
CA GLU A 46 24.03 -7.09 6.15
C GLU A 46 23.30 -6.94 4.81
N ARG A 47 22.27 -7.77 4.60
CA ARG A 47 21.41 -7.74 3.42
C ARG A 47 20.14 -6.92 3.62
N LEU A 48 19.72 -6.71 4.89
CA LEU A 48 18.58 -5.93 5.31
C LEU A 48 19.04 -4.69 6.08
N SER A 49 18.41 -3.55 5.80
CA SER A 49 18.64 -2.32 6.57
C SER A 49 18.18 -2.47 8.02
N LYS A 50 18.66 -1.61 8.90
CA LYS A 50 18.16 -1.53 10.28
C LYS A 50 16.65 -1.29 10.34
N GLY A 51 16.12 -0.45 9.44
CA GLY A 51 14.68 -0.19 9.34
C GLY A 51 13.87 -1.44 8.98
N ALA A 52 14.35 -2.23 8.02
CA ALA A 52 13.74 -3.50 7.66
C ALA A 52 13.77 -4.50 8.83
N LYS A 53 14.90 -4.62 9.50
CA LYS A 53 15.03 -5.48 10.70
C LYS A 53 14.07 -5.05 11.82
N THR A 54 13.94 -3.74 12.08
CA THR A 54 12.98 -3.22 13.07
C THR A 54 11.56 -3.59 12.68
N TYR A 55 11.20 -3.48 11.39
CA TYR A 55 9.87 -3.87 10.92
C TYR A 55 9.59 -5.37 11.11
N ILE A 56 10.56 -6.24 10.85
CA ILE A 56 10.43 -7.68 11.11
C ILE A 56 10.16 -7.94 12.61
N LEU A 57 10.92 -7.31 13.51
CA LEU A 57 10.72 -7.45 14.96
C LEU A 57 9.35 -6.94 15.41
N GLU A 58 8.86 -5.85 14.85
CA GLU A 58 7.50 -5.35 15.11
C GLU A 58 6.44 -6.37 14.68
N LEU A 59 6.61 -7.01 13.51
CA LEU A 59 5.68 -8.05 13.05
C LEU A 59 5.67 -9.27 13.96
N ILE A 60 6.82 -9.73 14.42
CA ILE A 60 6.94 -10.82 15.41
C ILE A 60 6.22 -10.40 16.69
N SER A 61 6.56 -9.24 17.24
CA SER A 61 5.97 -8.75 18.49
C SER A 61 4.45 -8.55 18.41
N ASN A 62 3.91 -8.16 17.25
CA ASN A 62 2.47 -8.00 17.05
C ASN A 62 1.69 -9.33 17.07
N VAL A 63 2.39 -10.45 16.87
CA VAL A 63 1.81 -11.81 16.96
C VAL A 63 1.96 -12.35 18.39
N GLU A 64 3.10 -12.11 19.04
CA GLU A 64 3.47 -12.73 20.31
C GLU A 64 3.02 -11.94 21.54
N ALA A 65 2.86 -10.61 21.40
CA ALA A 65 2.53 -9.75 22.53
C ALA A 65 1.09 -9.23 22.48
N GLU A 66 0.58 -8.81 23.62
CA GLU A 66 -0.69 -8.09 23.70
C GLU A 66 -0.68 -6.85 22.79
N PRO A 67 -1.77 -6.58 22.05
CA PRO A 67 -1.82 -5.48 21.13
C PRO A 67 -1.69 -4.14 21.88
N LYS A 68 -0.78 -3.28 21.41
CA LYS A 68 -0.72 -1.89 21.87
C LYS A 68 -1.99 -1.17 21.42
N LYS A 69 -2.44 -0.18 22.20
CA LYS A 69 -3.49 0.74 21.76
C LYS A 69 -3.08 1.37 20.42
N GLU A 70 -3.95 1.26 19.43
CA GLU A 70 -3.75 1.96 18.16
C GLU A 70 -3.69 3.46 18.42
N PHE A 71 -2.67 4.11 17.89
CA PHE A 71 -2.55 5.56 17.90
C PHE A 71 -2.90 6.07 16.51
N TYR A 72 -3.95 6.87 16.43
CA TYR A 72 -4.33 7.56 15.20
C TYR A 72 -3.79 8.99 15.25
N SER A 73 -3.00 9.36 14.26
CA SER A 73 -2.62 10.76 14.07
C SER A 73 -3.79 11.52 13.41
N SER A 74 -3.83 12.85 13.61
CA SER A 74 -4.83 13.70 12.95
C SER A 74 -4.81 13.58 11.42
N ALA A 75 -3.65 13.30 10.83
CA ALA A 75 -3.51 13.06 9.40
C ALA A 75 -4.15 11.73 8.97
N MET A 76 -4.04 10.67 9.80
CA MET A 76 -4.71 9.38 9.54
C MET A 76 -6.23 9.49 9.69
N GLU A 77 -6.70 10.20 10.72
CA GLU A 77 -8.12 10.47 10.92
C GLU A 77 -8.69 11.23 9.73
N TRP A 78 -8.03 12.33 9.33
CA TRP A 78 -8.40 13.09 8.15
C TRP A 78 -8.45 12.23 6.88
N GLY A 79 -7.42 11.41 6.64
CA GLY A 79 -7.36 10.49 5.49
C GLY A 79 -8.57 9.58 5.43
N ASN A 80 -8.87 8.89 6.56
CA ASN A 80 -10.00 7.97 6.67
C ASN A 80 -11.36 8.68 6.47
N GLU A 81 -11.52 9.91 6.98
CA GLU A 81 -12.75 10.69 6.82
C GLU A 81 -12.98 11.14 5.37
N GLN A 82 -11.91 11.45 4.62
CA GLN A 82 -12.03 11.98 3.26
C GLN A 82 -12.03 10.91 2.17
N GLU A 83 -11.50 9.72 2.45
CA GLU A 83 -11.40 8.64 1.47
C GLU A 83 -12.75 8.27 0.81
N PRO A 84 -13.88 8.13 1.52
CA PRO A 84 -15.18 7.85 0.87
C PRO A 84 -15.59 8.93 -0.13
N GLN A 85 -15.33 10.20 0.16
CA GLN A 85 -15.61 11.30 -0.75
C GLN A 85 -14.69 11.29 -1.97
N ALA A 86 -13.42 10.92 -1.77
CA ALA A 86 -12.46 10.75 -2.86
C ALA A 86 -12.90 9.61 -3.81
N VAL A 87 -13.39 8.49 -3.27
CA VAL A 87 -13.93 7.36 -4.05
C VAL A 87 -15.14 7.78 -4.89
N LEU A 88 -16.10 8.52 -4.32
CA LEU A 88 -17.22 9.05 -5.08
C LEU A 88 -16.77 9.99 -6.20
N ARG A 89 -15.78 10.85 -5.91
CA ARG A 89 -15.22 11.76 -6.92
C ARG A 89 -14.50 11.01 -8.03
N LEU A 90 -13.78 9.95 -7.69
CA LEU A 90 -13.15 9.07 -8.68
C LEU A 90 -14.19 8.43 -9.60
N ALA A 91 -15.24 7.83 -9.02
CA ALA A 91 -16.31 7.19 -9.79
C ALA A 91 -16.95 8.17 -10.78
N GLU A 92 -17.29 9.39 -10.32
CA GLU A 92 -17.81 10.46 -11.18
C GLU A 92 -16.87 10.79 -12.35
N MET A 93 -15.56 10.91 -12.08
CA MET A 93 -14.55 11.21 -13.11
C MET A 93 -14.39 10.09 -14.13
N LEU A 94 -14.58 8.84 -13.73
CA LEU A 94 -14.51 7.67 -14.59
C LEU A 94 -15.85 7.37 -15.29
N GLY A 95 -16.92 8.13 -15.01
CA GLY A 95 -18.27 7.87 -15.53
C GLY A 95 -18.85 6.54 -15.02
N LYS A 96 -18.48 6.13 -13.80
CA LYS A 96 -18.91 4.90 -13.13
C LYS A 96 -19.78 5.18 -11.92
N ASP A 97 -20.56 4.17 -11.51
CA ASP A 97 -21.21 4.14 -10.21
C ASP A 97 -20.38 3.30 -9.23
N VAL A 98 -20.36 3.68 -7.95
CA VAL A 98 -19.65 2.91 -6.92
C VAL A 98 -20.27 1.53 -6.67
N THR A 99 -21.45 1.27 -7.22
CA THR A 99 -22.14 -0.03 -7.19
C THR A 99 -21.88 -0.88 -8.43
N ASP A 100 -21.12 -0.38 -9.40
CA ASP A 100 -20.75 -1.15 -10.59
C ASP A 100 -19.91 -2.35 -10.22
N ASN A 101 -20.15 -3.49 -10.85
CA ASN A 101 -19.41 -4.73 -10.57
C ASN A 101 -17.91 -4.64 -10.88
N ASP A 102 -17.51 -3.69 -11.70
CA ASP A 102 -16.13 -3.42 -12.09
C ASP A 102 -15.54 -2.18 -11.38
N PHE A 103 -16.19 -1.73 -10.30
CA PHE A 103 -15.73 -0.70 -9.39
C PHE A 103 -15.85 -1.21 -7.94
N ILE A 104 -14.79 -1.81 -7.41
CA ILE A 104 -14.82 -2.40 -6.07
C ILE A 104 -14.09 -1.47 -5.09
N TYR A 105 -14.83 -0.77 -4.25
CA TYR A 105 -14.26 -0.07 -3.10
C TYR A 105 -14.01 -1.08 -1.99
N THR A 106 -12.76 -1.32 -1.65
CA THR A 106 -12.32 -2.47 -0.85
C THR A 106 -12.62 -2.35 0.65
N SER A 107 -13.16 -1.20 1.09
CA SER A 107 -13.56 -0.94 2.48
C SER A 107 -15.08 -0.89 2.68
N ILE A 108 -15.88 -1.14 1.63
CA ILE A 108 -17.35 -1.17 1.70
C ILE A 108 -17.87 -2.51 1.17
N GLY A 109 -18.83 -3.11 1.89
CA GLY A 109 -19.40 -4.42 1.51
C GLY A 109 -18.49 -5.62 1.83
N GLY A 110 -17.43 -5.37 2.58
CA GLY A 110 -16.42 -6.35 3.00
C GLY A 110 -15.02 -5.78 2.84
N PHE A 111 -14.10 -6.27 3.67
CA PHE A 111 -12.70 -5.86 3.65
C PHE A 111 -11.90 -6.85 2.78
N VAL A 112 -11.48 -6.41 1.60
CA VAL A 112 -10.70 -7.25 0.67
C VAL A 112 -9.24 -7.25 1.09
N PHE A 113 -8.59 -8.40 1.00
CA PHE A 113 -7.15 -8.53 1.23
C PHE A 113 -6.55 -9.57 0.29
N PHE A 114 -5.46 -9.22 -0.37
CA PHE A 114 -4.69 -10.15 -1.20
C PHE A 114 -3.45 -10.59 -0.45
N VAL A 115 -3.11 -11.87 -0.57
CA VAL A 115 -1.95 -12.47 0.10
C VAL A 115 -1.07 -13.17 -0.92
N TYR A 116 0.22 -12.96 -0.83
CA TYR A 116 1.23 -13.69 -1.57
C TYR A 116 1.95 -14.68 -0.63
N ASP A 117 1.79 -15.98 -0.92
CA ASP A 117 2.54 -17.09 -0.30
C ASP A 117 2.56 -17.05 1.25
N LYS A 118 1.50 -16.54 1.88
CA LYS A 118 1.40 -16.32 3.34
C LYS A 118 2.52 -15.44 3.94
N LYS A 119 3.25 -14.71 3.11
CA LYS A 119 4.39 -13.87 3.51
C LYS A 119 4.03 -12.39 3.52
N SER A 120 3.35 -11.94 2.47
CA SER A 120 2.98 -10.53 2.34
C SER A 120 1.56 -10.38 1.84
N GLY A 121 1.00 -9.18 2.00
CA GLY A 121 -0.33 -8.90 1.51
C GLY A 121 -0.63 -7.41 1.41
N GLY A 122 -1.74 -7.10 0.76
CA GLY A 122 -2.14 -5.73 0.56
C GLY A 122 -3.59 -5.59 0.09
N THR A 123 -4.05 -4.36 0.18
CA THR A 123 -5.37 -3.93 -0.27
C THR A 123 -5.21 -2.59 -0.98
N PRO A 124 -5.49 -2.48 -2.28
CA PRO A 124 -5.66 -1.19 -2.92
C PRO A 124 -6.99 -0.57 -2.49
N ASP A 125 -7.13 0.75 -2.55
CA ASP A 125 -8.37 1.41 -2.11
C ASP A 125 -9.54 1.08 -3.05
N VAL A 126 -9.29 1.02 -4.38
CA VAL A 126 -10.29 0.61 -5.36
C VAL A 126 -9.69 -0.38 -6.35
N ILE A 127 -10.50 -1.36 -6.77
CA ILE A 127 -10.17 -2.31 -7.84
C ILE A 127 -11.11 -2.06 -9.01
N LEU A 128 -10.52 -1.79 -10.18
CA LEU A 128 -11.21 -1.65 -11.46
C LEU A 128 -10.99 -2.89 -12.34
N SER A 129 -11.70 -2.97 -13.47
CA SER A 129 -11.53 -4.06 -14.45
C SER A 129 -10.09 -4.22 -14.93
N ASP A 130 -9.38 -3.12 -15.15
CA ASP A 130 -8.06 -3.06 -15.80
C ASP A 130 -6.96 -2.39 -14.94
N ALA A 131 -7.34 -1.81 -13.81
CA ALA A 131 -6.44 -1.07 -12.92
C ALA A 131 -6.77 -1.30 -11.45
N ILE A 132 -5.85 -0.86 -10.58
CA ILE A 132 -6.13 -0.56 -9.18
C ILE A 132 -6.03 0.94 -8.93
N VAL A 133 -6.51 1.40 -7.79
CA VAL A 133 -6.38 2.80 -7.38
C VAL A 133 -5.79 2.87 -5.98
N GLU A 134 -4.87 3.80 -5.80
CA GLU A 134 -4.32 4.18 -4.50
C GLU A 134 -4.68 5.65 -4.24
N ILE A 135 -5.46 5.89 -3.18
CA ILE A 135 -5.99 7.20 -2.82
C ILE A 135 -5.23 7.77 -1.63
N LYS A 136 -4.84 9.02 -1.74
CA LYS A 136 -4.25 9.76 -0.63
C LYS A 136 -4.99 11.08 -0.43
N CYS A 137 -5.42 11.34 0.81
CA CYS A 137 -6.08 12.58 1.20
C CYS A 137 -5.16 13.39 2.14
N PRO A 138 -4.08 14.00 1.62
CA PRO A 138 -3.13 14.72 2.44
C PRO A 138 -3.67 16.10 2.86
N ASP A 139 -2.85 16.84 3.65
CA ASP A 139 -3.09 18.27 3.86
C ASP A 139 -2.96 19.07 2.55
N SER A 140 -3.53 20.30 2.53
CA SER A 140 -3.59 21.11 1.32
C SER A 140 -2.23 21.52 0.77
N HIS A 141 -1.21 21.66 1.63
CA HIS A 141 0.15 21.97 1.20
C HIS A 141 0.78 20.77 0.47
N THR A 142 0.66 19.58 1.04
CA THR A 142 1.14 18.33 0.44
C THR A 142 0.40 18.02 -0.87
N HIS A 143 -0.94 18.18 -0.90
CA HIS A 143 -1.72 18.06 -2.13
C HIS A 143 -1.25 19.02 -3.21
N ARG A 144 -0.96 20.28 -2.84
CA ARG A 144 -0.41 21.29 -3.77
C ARG A 144 0.95 20.89 -4.31
N TYR A 145 1.83 20.31 -3.45
CA TYR A 145 3.11 19.79 -3.88
C TYR A 145 2.94 18.71 -4.95
N TYR A 146 2.09 17.72 -4.69
CA TYR A 146 1.83 16.64 -5.65
C TYR A 146 1.34 17.18 -6.98
N ARG A 147 0.36 18.06 -6.98
CA ARG A 147 -0.17 18.68 -8.19
C ARG A 147 0.84 19.52 -8.98
N THR A 148 1.88 20.02 -8.34
CA THR A 148 2.85 20.92 -8.98
C THR A 148 4.07 20.18 -9.48
N PHE A 149 4.52 19.15 -8.76
CA PHE A 149 5.83 18.56 -8.97
C PHE A 149 5.79 17.06 -9.27
N VAL A 150 4.69 16.36 -9.00
CA VAL A 150 4.61 14.91 -9.18
C VAL A 150 3.82 14.56 -10.44
N ASN A 151 4.38 13.65 -11.25
CA ASN A 151 3.77 13.12 -12.46
C ASN A 151 4.21 11.66 -12.68
N SER A 152 3.74 11.01 -13.77
CA SER A 152 4.05 9.62 -14.10
C SER A 152 5.56 9.34 -14.23
N ASP A 153 6.35 10.32 -14.67
CA ASP A 153 7.77 10.11 -14.97
C ASP A 153 8.65 10.17 -13.70
N ASN A 154 8.20 10.85 -12.66
CA ASN A 154 9.00 11.10 -11.47
C ASN A 154 8.40 10.56 -10.15
N ILE A 155 7.20 9.99 -10.17
CA ILE A 155 6.52 9.50 -8.94
C ILE A 155 7.34 8.48 -8.17
N SER A 156 8.15 7.67 -8.84
CA SER A 156 9.06 6.71 -8.21
C SER A 156 10.18 7.36 -7.37
N VAL A 157 10.51 8.61 -7.70
CA VAL A 157 11.54 9.41 -7.01
C VAL A 157 10.92 10.34 -5.98
N GLU A 158 9.83 11.00 -6.34
CA GLU A 158 9.16 11.99 -5.49
C GLU A 158 8.34 11.34 -4.37
N LEU A 159 7.75 10.15 -4.63
CA LEU A 159 6.91 9.42 -3.69
C LEU A 159 7.30 7.93 -3.64
N PRO A 160 8.55 7.59 -3.31
CA PRO A 160 9.04 6.21 -3.35
C PRO A 160 8.25 5.25 -2.47
N ASP A 161 7.76 5.73 -1.32
CA ASP A 161 6.98 4.93 -0.38
C ASP A 161 5.64 4.49 -0.99
N TYR A 162 4.94 5.41 -1.65
CA TYR A 162 3.68 5.10 -2.35
C TYR A 162 3.94 4.30 -3.63
N TYR A 163 5.07 4.56 -4.29
CA TYR A 163 5.45 3.79 -5.47
C TYR A 163 5.63 2.30 -5.14
N ASP A 164 6.35 1.98 -4.08
CA ASP A 164 6.52 0.60 -3.62
C ASP A 164 5.20 -0.05 -3.19
N GLN A 165 4.33 0.69 -2.51
CA GLN A 165 2.99 0.25 -2.16
C GLN A 165 2.17 -0.10 -3.40
N MET A 166 2.15 0.78 -4.41
CA MET A 166 1.43 0.58 -5.67
C MET A 166 1.99 -0.59 -6.47
N GLN A 167 3.32 -0.72 -6.59
CA GLN A 167 3.95 -1.83 -7.29
C GLN A 167 3.61 -3.17 -6.66
N HIS A 168 3.63 -3.26 -5.32
CA HIS A 168 3.23 -4.47 -4.61
C HIS A 168 1.73 -4.77 -4.78
N ASN A 169 0.85 -3.77 -4.64
CA ASN A 169 -0.59 -3.95 -4.84
C ASN A 169 -0.93 -4.35 -6.29
N MET A 170 -0.26 -3.77 -7.32
CA MET A 170 -0.45 -4.19 -8.72
C MET A 170 -0.06 -5.65 -8.93
N MET A 171 1.04 -6.09 -8.33
CA MET A 171 1.48 -7.49 -8.38
C MET A 171 0.45 -8.41 -7.74
N LEU A 172 -0.05 -8.09 -6.54
CA LEU A 172 -1.04 -8.88 -5.81
C LEU A 172 -2.38 -8.97 -6.56
N CYS A 173 -2.81 -7.86 -7.16
CA CYS A 173 -4.07 -7.81 -7.91
C CYS A 173 -3.94 -8.27 -9.37
N GLN A 174 -2.72 -8.62 -9.83
CA GLN A 174 -2.42 -8.99 -11.20
C GLN A 174 -2.87 -7.92 -12.21
N LYS A 175 -2.60 -6.65 -11.87
CA LYS A 175 -2.89 -5.49 -12.70
C LYS A 175 -1.60 -4.82 -13.15
N ASP A 176 -1.60 -4.30 -14.37
CA ASP A 176 -0.45 -3.58 -14.94
C ASP A 176 -0.56 -2.06 -14.83
N THR A 177 -1.64 -1.58 -14.21
CA THR A 177 -1.89 -0.14 -14.03
C THR A 177 -2.41 0.14 -12.63
N CYS A 178 -1.87 1.20 -12.02
CA CYS A 178 -2.40 1.82 -10.82
C CYS A 178 -2.69 3.31 -11.09
N LEU A 179 -3.86 3.78 -10.69
CA LEU A 179 -4.17 5.19 -10.66
C LEU A 179 -3.83 5.72 -9.26
N PHE A 180 -2.80 6.54 -9.15
CA PHE A 180 -2.52 7.30 -7.93
C PHE A 180 -3.40 8.54 -7.90
N MET A 181 -4.23 8.68 -6.89
CA MET A 181 -5.12 9.81 -6.71
C MET A 181 -4.79 10.56 -5.43
N SER A 182 -4.40 11.83 -5.55
CA SER A 182 -4.39 12.75 -4.41
C SER A 182 -5.65 13.59 -4.42
N PHE A 183 -6.36 13.66 -3.27
CA PHE A 183 -7.62 14.36 -3.12
C PHE A 183 -7.62 15.30 -1.92
N ASP A 184 -8.09 16.55 -2.15
CA ASP A 184 -8.33 17.53 -1.10
C ASP A 184 -9.59 18.38 -1.42
N PRO A 185 -10.73 18.10 -0.74
CA PRO A 185 -11.99 18.79 -0.99
C PRO A 185 -11.99 20.27 -0.59
N ARG A 186 -11.00 20.74 0.17
CA ARG A 186 -10.90 22.14 0.63
C ARG A 186 -10.56 23.12 -0.49
N TYR A 187 -10.10 22.64 -1.65
CA TYR A 187 -9.88 23.51 -2.80
C TYR A 187 -11.20 24.00 -3.38
N LYS A 188 -11.34 25.31 -3.59
CA LYS A 188 -12.58 25.96 -4.10
C LYS A 188 -12.94 25.53 -5.52
N GLU A 189 -11.95 25.26 -6.35
CA GLU A 189 -12.14 24.84 -7.73
C GLU A 189 -12.08 23.30 -7.80
N ALA A 190 -13.18 22.67 -8.23
CA ALA A 190 -13.31 21.21 -8.30
C ALA A 190 -12.15 20.52 -9.05
N LYS A 191 -11.67 21.13 -10.16
CA LYS A 191 -10.51 20.62 -10.91
C LYS A 191 -9.19 20.64 -10.13
N LYS A 192 -9.13 21.38 -9.03
CA LYS A 192 -7.96 21.45 -8.15
C LYS A 192 -8.06 20.52 -6.95
N GLN A 193 -9.21 19.92 -6.73
CA GLN A 193 -9.42 18.96 -5.63
C GLN A 193 -8.79 17.60 -5.92
N VAL A 194 -8.54 17.28 -7.17
CA VAL A 194 -7.98 16.00 -7.60
C VAL A 194 -6.68 16.17 -8.36
N HIS A 195 -5.74 15.29 -8.09
CA HIS A 195 -4.57 15.05 -8.92
C HIS A 195 -4.48 13.54 -9.18
N LEU A 196 -4.63 13.14 -10.44
CA LEU A 196 -4.66 11.74 -10.86
C LEU A 196 -3.44 11.45 -11.73
N ILE A 197 -2.70 10.41 -11.40
CA ILE A 197 -1.50 9.96 -12.11
C ILE A 197 -1.67 8.49 -12.46
N GLU A 198 -1.43 8.13 -13.72
CA GLU A 198 -1.33 6.73 -14.13
C GLU A 198 0.09 6.22 -13.89
N VAL A 199 0.20 5.13 -13.14
CA VAL A 199 1.46 4.43 -12.84
C VAL A 199 1.42 3.05 -13.46
N LYS A 200 2.44 2.71 -14.23
CA LYS A 200 2.56 1.37 -14.84
C LYS A 200 3.34 0.41 -13.95
N ALA A 201 3.04 -0.87 -14.13
CA ALA A 201 3.78 -1.94 -13.47
C ALA A 201 5.26 -1.91 -13.89
N ASP A 202 6.14 -1.78 -12.92
CA ASP A 202 7.58 -1.90 -13.05
C ASP A 202 8.00 -3.32 -12.64
N LYS A 203 8.19 -4.19 -13.61
CA LYS A 203 8.50 -5.61 -13.38
C LYS A 203 9.82 -5.78 -12.62
N ILE A 204 10.82 -4.91 -12.88
CA ILE A 204 12.10 -4.95 -12.17
C ILE A 204 11.88 -4.58 -10.69
N ARG A 205 11.09 -3.51 -10.42
CA ARG A 205 10.79 -3.13 -9.05
C ARG A 205 9.98 -4.20 -8.33
N GLN A 206 9.01 -4.82 -9.01
CA GLN A 206 8.23 -5.92 -8.46
C GLN A 206 9.08 -7.14 -8.11
N GLU A 207 10.07 -7.50 -8.94
CA GLU A 207 11.04 -8.56 -8.64
C GLU A 207 11.89 -8.21 -7.42
N GLN A 208 12.40 -6.99 -7.32
CA GLN A 208 13.13 -6.52 -6.14
C GLN A 208 12.29 -6.57 -4.85
N ILE A 209 10.99 -6.23 -4.94
CA ILE A 209 10.06 -6.33 -3.80
C ILE A 209 9.93 -7.80 -3.37
N LEU A 210 9.75 -8.72 -4.31
CA LEU A 210 9.66 -10.15 -4.01
C LEU A 210 10.93 -10.68 -3.35
N GLU A 211 12.10 -10.35 -3.88
CA GLU A 211 13.38 -10.74 -3.29
C GLU A 211 13.55 -10.23 -1.85
N LYS A 212 13.09 -9.00 -1.57
CA LYS A 212 13.12 -8.43 -0.22
C LYS A 212 12.12 -9.11 0.71
N ILE A 213 10.93 -9.46 0.23
CA ILE A 213 9.93 -10.20 1.00
C ILE A 213 10.49 -11.58 1.39
N GLU A 214 11.08 -12.32 0.43
CA GLU A 214 11.65 -13.63 0.71
C GLU A 214 12.77 -13.54 1.75
N LEU A 215 13.72 -12.63 1.56
CA LEU A 215 14.82 -12.41 2.49
C LEU A 215 14.32 -12.02 3.89
N ALA A 216 13.33 -11.13 3.97
CA ALA A 216 12.78 -10.70 5.25
C ALA A 216 11.96 -11.82 5.92
N HIS A 217 11.29 -12.66 5.14
CA HIS A 217 10.56 -13.80 5.65
C HIS A 217 11.52 -14.86 6.24
N GLU A 218 12.59 -15.21 5.52
CA GLU A 218 13.65 -16.10 6.04
C GLU A 218 14.20 -15.59 7.38
N GLN A 219 14.46 -14.29 7.46
CA GLN A 219 14.97 -13.67 8.69
C GLN A 219 13.90 -13.70 9.81
N LYS A 220 12.63 -13.45 9.48
CA LYS A 220 11.51 -13.51 10.44
C LYS A 220 11.39 -14.91 11.03
N GLU A 221 11.37 -15.96 10.18
CA GLU A 221 11.28 -17.35 10.62
C GLU A 221 12.47 -17.73 11.50
N ALA A 222 13.69 -17.31 11.15
CA ALA A 222 14.87 -17.56 11.98
C ALA A 222 14.77 -16.90 13.37
N TRP A 223 14.18 -15.72 13.47
CA TRP A 223 14.01 -15.01 14.75
C TRP A 223 12.84 -15.51 15.60
N LEU A 224 11.82 -16.12 14.98
CA LEU A 224 10.73 -16.78 15.70
C LEU A 224 11.19 -18.06 16.46
N LEU A 225 12.36 -18.58 16.12
CA LEU A 225 12.93 -19.77 16.77
C LEU A 225 13.83 -19.42 17.98
N LEU A 226 14.09 -18.15 18.25
CA LEU A 226 14.92 -17.68 19.38
C LEU A 226 14.10 -17.50 20.65
#